data_dc92fea919188c312d737bd77110ae86
#
_entry.id   dc92fea919188c312d737bd77110ae86
#
_cell.length_a   1.000
_cell.length_b   1.000
_cell.length_c   1.000
_cell.angle_alpha   90.00
_cell.angle_beta   90.00
_cell.angle_gamma   90.00
#
_symmetry.space_group_name_H-M   'P 1'
#
loop_
_entity.id
_entity.type
_entity.pdbx_description
1 polymer ?
#
loop_
_entity_poly.entity_id
_entity_poly.type
_entity_poly.pdbx_seq_one_letter_code
_entity_poly.pdbx_strand_id
1 'polypeptide(L)'
;MMLALSFAAVLMHSAPWRAPVAADTPAVRLELADLKARLAAASESVPPDLSGTDLSGLDLSGVDFRHANLTGARLANAKLIGANLFTCDLTDAVATGADFSRANLDGTVLRRADLSRANFEGASLFATILEKADLTGANLAGTRIIGYLRSARLAGASLRNSNAGADPGNQSMGVMRATFVGADLSEADLTGANLYKADFSHADLRGAKLAGANLENADLIQTDFTGADLTGTRVANANIDGARFSGASGVAAMKGLDETRNRDKATFDAK
;
A
#
# COMPACT_ATOMS: atom_id res chain seq x y z
N MET A 1 -30.52 0.99 -10.09
CA MET A 1 -30.05 2.20 -10.78
C MET A 1 -28.60 2.37 -10.38
N MET A 2 -27.67 1.87 -11.21
CA MET A 2 -26.22 1.83 -10.95
C MET A 2 -25.63 3.21 -11.18
N LEU A 3 -25.05 3.82 -10.15
CA LEU A 3 -24.19 5.00 -10.30
C LEU A 3 -22.85 4.55 -10.89
N ALA A 4 -22.62 4.90 -12.16
CA ALA A 4 -21.33 4.79 -12.79
C ALA A 4 -20.42 5.90 -12.24
N LEU A 5 -19.47 5.56 -11.37
CA LEU A 5 -18.36 6.46 -10.99
C LEU A 5 -17.42 6.56 -12.19
N SER A 6 -17.45 7.71 -12.85
CA SER A 6 -16.55 8.08 -13.93
C SER A 6 -15.17 8.36 -13.35
N PHE A 7 -14.20 7.45 -13.59
CA PHE A 7 -12.79 7.70 -13.31
C PHE A 7 -12.23 8.59 -14.42
N ALA A 8 -12.18 9.91 -14.16
CA ALA A 8 -11.46 10.85 -15.01
C ALA A 8 -9.95 10.61 -14.88
N ALA A 9 -9.28 10.45 -16.02
CA ALA A 9 -7.84 10.32 -16.13
C ALA A 9 -7.14 11.55 -15.55
N VAL A 10 -6.38 11.38 -14.46
CA VAL A 10 -5.54 12.44 -13.91
C VAL A 10 -4.15 12.34 -14.51
N LEU A 11 -3.80 13.35 -15.30
CA LEU A 11 -2.49 13.56 -15.92
C LEU A 11 -1.36 13.62 -14.89
N MET A 12 -0.30 12.83 -15.14
CA MET A 12 0.91 12.73 -14.32
C MET A 12 1.77 13.99 -14.44
N HIS A 13 2.12 14.57 -13.29
CA HIS A 13 3.30 15.42 -13.16
C HIS A 13 4.23 14.78 -12.11
N SER A 14 5.42 14.43 -12.54
CA SER A 14 6.49 13.90 -11.70
C SER A 14 7.13 15.04 -10.89
N ALA A 15 6.52 15.46 -9.80
CA ALA A 15 7.20 16.28 -8.81
C ALA A 15 7.98 15.37 -7.85
N PRO A 16 9.21 15.74 -7.41
CA PRO A 16 9.94 14.97 -6.43
C PRO A 16 9.13 14.84 -5.14
N TRP A 17 9.29 13.68 -4.47
CA TRP A 17 8.70 13.46 -3.16
C TRP A 17 9.05 14.62 -2.22
N ARG A 18 8.05 15.24 -1.65
CA ARG A 18 8.19 16.22 -0.57
C ARG A 18 7.64 15.54 0.68
N ALA A 19 8.40 15.58 1.78
CA ALA A 19 7.85 15.16 3.07
C ALA A 19 6.51 15.89 3.30
N PRO A 20 5.53 15.26 3.98
CA PRO A 20 4.33 15.97 4.35
C PRO A 20 4.74 17.29 5.00
N VAL A 21 4.26 18.39 4.46
CA VAL A 21 4.51 19.70 5.07
C VAL A 21 3.77 19.61 6.40
N ALA A 22 4.52 19.48 7.49
CA ALA A 22 3.98 19.75 8.81
C ALA A 22 3.39 21.17 8.71
N ALA A 23 2.08 21.25 8.62
CA ALA A 23 1.45 22.54 8.48
C ALA A 23 1.85 23.39 9.70
N ASP A 24 2.50 24.53 9.47
CA ASP A 24 2.88 25.50 10.52
C ASP A 24 1.66 26.09 11.24
N THR A 25 0.46 25.73 10.84
CA THR A 25 -0.78 26.01 11.55
C THR A 25 -0.91 25.06 12.73
N PRO A 26 -1.07 25.56 13.97
CA PRO A 26 -1.32 24.69 15.10
C PRO A 26 -2.60 23.88 14.85
N ALA A 27 -2.43 22.54 14.79
CA ALA A 27 -3.57 21.66 14.61
C ALA A 27 -4.53 21.81 15.81
N VAL A 28 -5.81 21.90 15.52
CA VAL A 28 -6.82 21.95 16.58
C VAL A 28 -6.95 20.55 17.18
N ARG A 29 -6.53 20.39 18.44
CA ARG A 29 -6.73 19.14 19.16
C ARG A 29 -8.22 18.94 19.41
N LEU A 30 -8.73 17.80 18.97
CA LEU A 30 -10.12 17.40 19.19
C LEU A 30 -10.20 16.40 20.36
N GLU A 31 -11.10 16.69 21.28
CA GLU A 31 -11.49 15.70 22.30
C GLU A 31 -12.44 14.65 21.69
N LEU A 32 -12.42 13.44 22.23
CA LEU A 32 -13.21 12.32 21.68
C LEU A 32 -14.73 12.63 21.65
N ALA A 33 -15.23 13.40 22.60
CA ALA A 33 -16.65 13.80 22.63
C ALA A 33 -17.03 14.71 21.46
N ASP A 34 -16.18 15.71 21.16
CA ASP A 34 -16.38 16.64 20.04
C ASP A 34 -16.25 15.94 18.68
N LEU A 35 -15.30 15.01 18.57
CA LEU A 35 -15.17 14.17 17.40
C LEU A 35 -16.46 13.35 17.15
N LYS A 36 -16.97 12.66 18.19
CA LYS A 36 -18.21 11.89 18.08
C LYS A 36 -19.40 12.75 17.72
N ALA A 37 -19.49 13.97 18.26
CA ALA A 37 -20.54 14.92 17.91
C ALA A 37 -20.46 15.36 16.43
N ARG A 38 -19.26 15.64 15.91
CA ARG A 38 -19.05 15.95 14.48
C ARG A 38 -19.43 14.79 13.57
N LEU A 39 -19.02 13.57 13.93
CA LEU A 39 -19.37 12.36 13.16
C LEU A 39 -20.88 12.10 13.18
N ALA A 40 -21.55 12.31 14.32
CA ALA A 40 -23.01 12.13 14.43
C ALA A 40 -23.82 13.18 13.67
N ALA A 41 -23.29 14.38 13.51
CA ALA A 41 -23.92 15.48 12.75
C ALA A 41 -23.75 15.34 11.22
N ALA A 42 -22.86 14.45 10.78
CA ALA A 42 -22.57 14.23 9.38
C ALA A 42 -23.68 13.45 8.67
N SER A 43 -23.80 13.66 7.35
CA SER A 43 -24.69 12.91 6.48
C SER A 43 -23.96 12.49 5.20
N GLU A 44 -24.56 11.64 4.39
CA GLU A 44 -23.97 11.25 3.09
C GLU A 44 -23.74 12.46 2.17
N SER A 45 -24.58 13.49 2.28
CA SER A 45 -24.45 14.72 1.49
C SER A 45 -23.48 15.75 2.08
N VAL A 46 -23.14 15.62 3.38
CA VAL A 46 -22.19 16.51 4.08
C VAL A 46 -21.25 15.62 4.90
N PRO A 47 -20.14 15.13 4.27
CA PRO A 47 -19.17 14.32 4.99
C PRO A 47 -18.51 15.12 6.12
N PRO A 48 -18.10 14.45 7.21
CA PRO A 48 -17.47 15.13 8.32
C PRO A 48 -16.12 15.70 7.91
N ASP A 49 -15.91 17.00 8.15
CA ASP A 49 -14.63 17.66 7.93
C ASP A 49 -13.79 17.63 9.22
N LEU A 50 -12.72 16.84 9.16
CA LEU A 50 -11.71 16.65 10.19
C LEU A 50 -10.32 17.05 9.67
N SER A 51 -10.27 17.83 8.58
CA SER A 51 -9.00 18.23 7.97
C SER A 51 -8.13 19.02 8.96
N GLY A 52 -6.83 18.72 8.96
CA GLY A 52 -5.85 19.37 9.84
C GLY A 52 -6.08 19.20 11.34
N THR A 53 -7.03 18.35 11.78
CA THR A 53 -7.27 18.12 13.21
C THR A 53 -6.18 17.27 13.85
N ASP A 54 -5.94 17.47 15.15
CA ASP A 54 -5.04 16.63 15.95
C ASP A 54 -5.85 15.59 16.72
N LEU A 55 -5.73 14.35 16.28
CA LEU A 55 -6.33 13.14 16.84
C LEU A 55 -5.25 12.21 17.41
N SER A 56 -4.01 12.70 17.57
CA SER A 56 -2.86 11.90 18.00
C SER A 56 -3.08 11.24 19.34
N GLY A 57 -2.74 9.96 19.43
CA GLY A 57 -2.82 9.15 20.64
C GLY A 57 -4.24 8.83 21.12
N LEU A 58 -5.29 9.26 20.41
CA LEU A 58 -6.66 8.91 20.79
C LEU A 58 -6.98 7.45 20.54
N ASP A 59 -7.87 6.89 21.37
CA ASP A 59 -8.49 5.59 21.10
C ASP A 59 -9.75 5.80 20.24
N LEU A 60 -9.59 5.49 18.95
CA LEU A 60 -10.60 5.62 17.90
C LEU A 60 -11.03 4.23 17.41
N SER A 61 -10.80 3.21 18.22
CA SER A 61 -11.14 1.83 17.85
C SER A 61 -12.63 1.67 17.56
N GLY A 62 -12.94 1.06 16.42
CA GLY A 62 -14.32 0.83 15.96
C GLY A 62 -15.10 2.09 15.57
N VAL A 63 -14.47 3.27 15.55
CA VAL A 63 -15.13 4.52 15.13
C VAL A 63 -15.45 4.45 13.64
N ASP A 64 -16.63 4.93 13.28
CA ASP A 64 -17.08 5.03 11.89
C ASP A 64 -16.76 6.44 11.35
N PHE A 65 -15.74 6.52 10.49
CA PHE A 65 -15.31 7.74 9.81
C PHE A 65 -15.79 7.85 8.37
N ARG A 66 -16.58 6.91 7.87
CA ARG A 66 -16.94 6.82 6.45
C ARG A 66 -17.07 8.19 5.78
N HIS A 67 -16.41 8.32 4.62
CA HIS A 67 -16.40 9.53 3.79
C HIS A 67 -15.78 10.78 4.45
N ALA A 68 -15.20 10.69 5.65
CA ALA A 68 -14.60 11.84 6.31
C ALA A 68 -13.44 12.45 5.52
N ASN A 69 -13.35 13.76 5.54
CA ASN A 69 -12.15 14.48 5.13
C ASN A 69 -11.18 14.57 6.31
N LEU A 70 -10.09 13.79 6.24
CA LEU A 70 -9.00 13.76 7.21
C LEU A 70 -7.69 14.30 6.59
N THR A 71 -7.79 15.11 5.53
CA THR A 71 -6.63 15.70 4.83
C THR A 71 -5.75 16.45 5.82
N GLY A 72 -4.46 16.09 5.88
CA GLY A 72 -3.49 16.69 6.79
C GLY A 72 -3.77 16.47 8.27
N ALA A 73 -4.71 15.58 8.64
CA ALA A 73 -4.97 15.26 10.04
C ALA A 73 -3.75 14.59 10.70
N ARG A 74 -3.58 14.83 12.00
CA ARG A 74 -2.56 14.18 12.82
C ARG A 74 -3.18 13.00 13.56
N LEU A 75 -2.68 11.82 13.31
CA LEU A 75 -3.12 10.55 13.87
C LEU A 75 -1.95 9.76 14.49
N ALA A 76 -0.85 10.46 14.79
CA ALA A 76 0.35 9.79 15.32
C ALA A 76 0.02 8.97 16.58
N ASN A 77 0.36 7.67 16.56
CA ASN A 77 0.08 6.71 17.64
C ASN A 77 -1.41 6.59 18.02
N ALA A 78 -2.36 7.04 17.19
CA ALA A 78 -3.78 6.82 17.41
C ALA A 78 -4.13 5.33 17.25
N LYS A 79 -5.12 4.84 18.02
CA LYS A 79 -5.65 3.49 17.87
C LYS A 79 -6.90 3.55 17.00
N LEU A 80 -6.83 2.97 15.81
CA LEU A 80 -7.92 2.88 14.82
C LEU A 80 -8.31 1.41 14.59
N ILE A 81 -8.15 0.56 15.60
CA ILE A 81 -8.39 -0.89 15.53
C ILE A 81 -9.82 -1.16 15.09
N GLY A 82 -10.01 -1.81 13.95
CA GLY A 82 -11.33 -2.10 13.40
C GLY A 82 -12.16 -0.87 13.04
N ALA A 83 -11.57 0.33 12.97
CA ALA A 83 -12.26 1.54 12.54
C ALA A 83 -12.71 1.42 11.08
N ASN A 84 -13.78 2.11 10.73
CA ASN A 84 -14.29 2.17 9.37
C ASN A 84 -13.87 3.51 8.72
N LEU A 85 -12.88 3.44 7.83
CA LEU A 85 -12.33 4.57 7.06
C LEU A 85 -12.73 4.48 5.59
N PHE A 86 -13.81 3.75 5.27
CA PHE A 86 -14.28 3.55 3.90
C PHE A 86 -14.40 4.90 3.17
N THR A 87 -13.70 5.03 2.04
CA THR A 87 -13.64 6.23 1.18
C THR A 87 -13.27 7.54 1.87
N CYS A 88 -12.57 7.49 3.01
CA CYS A 88 -12.02 8.70 3.63
C CYS A 88 -10.89 9.29 2.78
N ASP A 89 -10.66 10.59 2.92
CA ASP A 89 -9.48 11.26 2.38
C ASP A 89 -8.49 11.57 3.52
N LEU A 90 -7.36 10.86 3.53
CA LEU A 90 -6.21 11.05 4.43
C LEU A 90 -4.99 11.58 3.67
N THR A 91 -5.21 12.30 2.57
CA THR A 91 -4.10 12.92 1.82
C THR A 91 -3.26 13.79 2.77
N ASP A 92 -1.94 13.63 2.72
CA ASP A 92 -0.97 14.36 3.56
C ASP A 92 -1.16 14.16 5.09
N ALA A 93 -1.96 13.18 5.54
CA ALA A 93 -2.12 12.88 6.96
C ALA A 93 -0.82 12.36 7.59
N VAL A 94 -0.62 12.63 8.89
CA VAL A 94 0.51 12.12 9.68
C VAL A 94 -0.02 11.07 10.65
N ALA A 95 0.19 9.79 10.33
CA ALA A 95 -0.29 8.65 11.12
C ALA A 95 0.87 7.72 11.52
N THR A 96 2.04 8.31 11.79
CA THR A 96 3.23 7.59 12.24
C THR A 96 2.92 6.72 13.45
N GLY A 97 3.17 5.41 13.36
CA GLY A 97 2.95 4.45 14.45
C GLY A 97 1.48 4.24 14.84
N ALA A 98 0.52 4.74 14.05
CA ALA A 98 -0.91 4.49 14.29
C ALA A 98 -1.28 3.02 14.10
N ASP A 99 -2.29 2.55 14.83
CA ASP A 99 -2.77 1.17 14.76
C ASP A 99 -4.09 1.09 13.97
N PHE A 100 -4.00 0.70 12.70
CA PHE A 100 -5.11 0.44 11.78
C PHE A 100 -5.45 -1.05 11.69
N SER A 101 -4.99 -1.88 12.64
CA SER A 101 -5.23 -3.32 12.55
C SER A 101 -6.73 -3.63 12.41
N ARG A 102 -7.04 -4.52 11.46
CA ARG A 102 -8.42 -4.93 11.12
C ARG A 102 -9.35 -3.78 10.69
N ALA A 103 -8.82 -2.58 10.43
CA ALA A 103 -9.61 -1.46 9.93
C ALA A 103 -10.07 -1.69 8.47
N ASN A 104 -11.17 -1.07 8.11
CA ASN A 104 -11.64 -0.98 6.73
C ASN A 104 -11.15 0.33 6.11
N LEU A 105 -10.17 0.24 5.20
CA LEU A 105 -9.65 1.37 4.43
C LEU A 105 -10.02 1.26 2.94
N ASP A 106 -11.06 0.50 2.58
CA ASP A 106 -11.44 0.31 1.19
C ASP A 106 -11.82 1.66 0.55
N GLY A 107 -11.23 1.93 -0.62
CA GLY A 107 -11.44 3.19 -1.34
C GLY A 107 -10.80 4.43 -0.70
N THR A 108 -10.07 4.28 0.41
CA THR A 108 -9.43 5.39 1.12
C THR A 108 -8.31 6.01 0.28
N VAL A 109 -8.20 7.34 0.33
CA VAL A 109 -7.10 8.10 -0.29
C VAL A 109 -6.05 8.42 0.79
N LEU A 110 -4.83 7.90 0.62
CA LEU A 110 -3.68 8.05 1.52
C LEU A 110 -2.47 8.64 0.78
N ARG A 111 -2.72 9.48 -0.23
CA ARG A 111 -1.63 10.09 -1.01
C ARG A 111 -0.69 10.89 -0.12
N ARG A 112 0.61 10.63 -0.22
CA ARG A 112 1.68 11.31 0.52
C ARG A 112 1.52 11.27 2.05
N ALA A 113 0.64 10.42 2.58
CA ALA A 113 0.51 10.27 4.03
C ALA A 113 1.79 9.67 4.63
N ASP A 114 2.15 10.11 5.82
CA ASP A 114 3.17 9.48 6.64
C ASP A 114 2.53 8.38 7.50
N LEU A 115 2.71 7.14 7.06
CA LEU A 115 2.23 5.92 7.67
C LEU A 115 3.41 5.09 8.22
N SER A 116 4.57 5.74 8.42
CA SER A 116 5.77 5.04 8.86
C SER A 116 5.52 4.34 10.21
N ARG A 117 5.93 3.08 10.29
CA ARG A 117 5.75 2.21 11.47
C ARG A 117 4.29 1.98 11.88
N ALA A 118 3.31 2.36 11.06
CA ALA A 118 1.91 2.07 11.33
C ALA A 118 1.62 0.56 11.24
N ASN A 119 0.62 0.11 12.00
CA ASN A 119 0.17 -1.27 12.01
C ASN A 119 -1.14 -1.42 11.20
N PHE A 120 -1.10 -2.18 10.11
CA PHE A 120 -2.26 -2.50 9.27
C PHE A 120 -2.61 -3.99 9.30
N GLU A 121 -2.12 -4.75 10.28
CA GLU A 121 -2.31 -6.20 10.32
C GLU A 121 -3.79 -6.59 10.13
N GLY A 122 -4.05 -7.40 9.11
CA GLY A 122 -5.40 -7.86 8.78
C GLY A 122 -6.37 -6.79 8.30
N ALA A 123 -5.90 -5.57 8.01
CA ALA A 123 -6.75 -4.51 7.44
C ALA A 123 -7.14 -4.80 5.99
N SER A 124 -8.24 -4.19 5.53
CA SER A 124 -8.62 -4.17 4.12
C SER A 124 -8.21 -2.84 3.48
N LEU A 125 -7.42 -2.93 2.40
CA LEU A 125 -6.95 -1.82 1.58
C LEU A 125 -7.35 -2.03 0.11
N PHE A 126 -8.61 -2.40 -0.12
CA PHE A 126 -9.12 -2.59 -1.47
C PHE A 126 -9.40 -1.23 -2.14
N ALA A 127 -8.94 -1.05 -3.38
CA ALA A 127 -9.04 0.20 -4.14
C ALA A 127 -8.42 1.43 -3.44
N THR A 128 -7.51 1.21 -2.49
CA THR A 128 -6.84 2.27 -1.73
C THR A 128 -5.81 2.99 -2.59
N ILE A 129 -5.65 4.30 -2.41
CA ILE A 129 -4.68 5.12 -3.13
C ILE A 129 -3.56 5.53 -2.17
N LEU A 130 -2.41 4.86 -2.26
CA LEU A 130 -1.21 5.04 -1.44
C LEU A 130 -0.04 5.67 -2.23
N GLU A 131 -0.35 6.37 -3.32
CA GLU A 131 0.68 6.98 -4.15
C GLU A 131 1.58 7.93 -3.34
N LYS A 132 2.90 7.67 -3.39
CA LYS A 132 3.92 8.43 -2.65
C LYS A 132 3.73 8.45 -1.13
N ALA A 133 2.95 7.55 -0.55
CA ALA A 133 2.86 7.41 0.90
C ALA A 133 4.16 6.82 1.47
N ASP A 134 4.45 7.17 2.71
CA ASP A 134 5.56 6.59 3.47
C ASP A 134 5.05 5.49 4.40
N LEU A 135 5.32 4.25 4.08
CA LEU A 135 5.02 3.04 4.84
C LEU A 135 6.30 2.38 5.39
N THR A 136 7.40 3.15 5.51
CA THR A 136 8.68 2.62 5.99
C THR A 136 8.52 1.92 7.33
N GLY A 137 8.89 0.65 7.40
CA GLY A 137 8.79 -0.18 8.60
C GLY A 137 7.35 -0.48 9.05
N ALA A 138 6.33 -0.21 8.24
CA ALA A 138 4.94 -0.53 8.57
C ALA A 138 4.68 -2.05 8.59
N ASN A 139 3.71 -2.48 9.39
CA ASN A 139 3.23 -3.86 9.41
C ASN A 139 1.94 -3.99 8.56
N LEU A 140 2.06 -4.62 7.41
CA LEU A 140 0.95 -4.95 6.50
C LEU A 140 0.73 -6.48 6.42
N ALA A 141 1.12 -7.23 7.46
CA ALA A 141 0.96 -8.67 7.47
C ALA A 141 -0.52 -9.08 7.38
N GLY A 142 -0.82 -10.05 6.53
CA GLY A 142 -2.19 -10.57 6.35
C GLY A 142 -3.19 -9.56 5.77
N THR A 143 -2.75 -8.38 5.30
CA THR A 143 -3.65 -7.40 4.68
C THR A 143 -4.15 -7.85 3.31
N ARG A 144 -5.32 -7.33 2.91
CA ARG A 144 -5.78 -7.36 1.53
C ARG A 144 -5.43 -6.03 0.87
N ILE A 145 -4.42 -6.04 -0.02
CA ILE A 145 -3.91 -4.83 -0.69
C ILE A 145 -4.16 -4.93 -2.19
N ILE A 146 -5.26 -4.41 -2.69
CA ILE A 146 -5.52 -4.27 -4.12
C ILE A 146 -5.69 -2.79 -4.40
N GLY A 147 -4.58 -2.08 -4.63
CA GLY A 147 -4.58 -0.62 -4.66
C GLY A 147 -3.40 -0.04 -5.43
N TYR A 148 -3.25 1.27 -5.35
CA TYR A 148 -2.27 2.05 -6.09
C TYR A 148 -1.15 2.53 -5.16
N LEU A 149 0.00 1.83 -5.18
CA LEU A 149 1.19 2.12 -4.35
C LEU A 149 2.35 2.70 -5.19
N ARG A 150 2.02 3.37 -6.30
CA ARG A 150 3.05 3.98 -7.17
C ARG A 150 3.96 4.91 -6.37
N SER A 151 5.27 4.67 -6.47
CA SER A 151 6.32 5.46 -5.79
C SER A 151 6.13 5.55 -4.27
N ALA A 152 5.41 4.61 -3.65
CA ALA A 152 5.32 4.52 -2.19
C ALA A 152 6.65 4.00 -1.62
N ARG A 153 6.94 4.36 -0.37
CA ARG A 153 8.10 3.89 0.39
C ARG A 153 7.65 2.80 1.36
N LEU A 154 8.15 1.60 1.18
CA LEU A 154 7.86 0.42 2.02
C LEU A 154 9.16 -0.23 2.51
N ALA A 155 10.27 0.54 2.58
CA ALA A 155 11.55 0.00 3.02
C ALA A 155 11.42 -0.64 4.41
N GLY A 156 11.84 -1.92 4.52
CA GLY A 156 11.74 -2.69 5.76
C GLY A 156 10.32 -2.99 6.24
N ALA A 157 9.27 -2.73 5.45
CA ALA A 157 7.89 -3.06 5.81
C ALA A 157 7.64 -4.58 5.80
N SER A 158 6.69 -5.04 6.61
CA SER A 158 6.24 -6.43 6.62
C SER A 158 4.96 -6.57 5.80
N LEU A 159 5.02 -7.32 4.70
CA LEU A 159 3.87 -7.74 3.87
C LEU A 159 3.67 -9.26 3.95
N ARG A 160 4.09 -9.89 5.05
CA ARG A 160 4.01 -11.35 5.22
C ARG A 160 2.57 -11.83 5.04
N ASN A 161 2.40 -12.87 4.19
CA ASN A 161 1.10 -13.47 3.90
C ASN A 161 0.01 -12.47 3.47
N SER A 162 0.38 -11.27 3.00
CA SER A 162 -0.57 -10.32 2.44
C SER A 162 -1.18 -10.84 1.14
N ASN A 163 -2.38 -10.38 0.80
CA ASN A 163 -3.02 -10.66 -0.47
C ASN A 163 -3.09 -9.38 -1.33
N ALA A 164 -2.10 -9.22 -2.20
CA ALA A 164 -1.99 -8.15 -3.19
C ALA A 164 -2.21 -8.67 -4.63
N GLY A 165 -2.66 -9.91 -4.76
CA GLY A 165 -2.95 -10.54 -6.04
C GLY A 165 -4.23 -9.99 -6.69
N ALA A 166 -4.28 -10.08 -8.02
CA ALA A 166 -5.47 -9.68 -8.76
C ALA A 166 -6.72 -10.42 -8.28
N ASP A 167 -7.82 -9.69 -8.16
CA ASP A 167 -9.11 -10.25 -7.78
C ASP A 167 -9.82 -10.89 -8.99
N PRO A 168 -9.90 -12.23 -9.07
CA PRO A 168 -10.56 -12.91 -10.18
C PRO A 168 -12.08 -12.71 -10.19
N GLY A 169 -12.68 -12.32 -9.07
CA GLY A 169 -14.14 -12.12 -8.93
C GLY A 169 -14.62 -10.78 -9.49
N ASN A 170 -13.73 -9.81 -9.76
CA ASN A 170 -14.10 -8.46 -10.20
C ASN A 170 -13.67 -8.14 -11.65
N GLN A 171 -13.85 -9.10 -12.56
CA GLN A 171 -13.39 -8.97 -13.95
C GLN A 171 -14.21 -7.98 -14.81
N SER A 172 -15.38 -7.58 -14.36
CA SER A 172 -16.25 -6.64 -15.12
C SER A 172 -15.74 -5.19 -15.12
N MET A 173 -14.81 -4.84 -14.20
CA MET A 173 -14.21 -3.50 -14.05
C MET A 173 -12.75 -3.44 -14.53
N GLY A 174 -12.28 -4.46 -15.23
CA GLY A 174 -10.87 -4.65 -15.54
C GLY A 174 -10.14 -5.43 -14.43
N VAL A 175 -8.90 -5.84 -14.70
CA VAL A 175 -8.12 -6.59 -13.70
C VAL A 175 -7.65 -5.61 -12.62
N MET A 176 -8.39 -5.53 -11.51
CA MET A 176 -7.90 -4.82 -10.33
C MET A 176 -6.74 -5.60 -9.72
N ARG A 177 -5.58 -4.99 -9.66
CA ARG A 177 -4.34 -5.56 -9.13
C ARG A 177 -3.59 -4.52 -8.31
N ALA A 178 -2.77 -4.96 -7.37
CA ALA A 178 -1.87 -4.05 -6.70
C ALA A 178 -0.81 -3.52 -7.67
N THR A 179 -0.52 -2.21 -7.59
CA THR A 179 0.52 -1.58 -8.41
C THR A 179 1.58 -0.96 -7.51
N PHE A 180 2.78 -1.54 -7.55
CA PHE A 180 3.97 -1.08 -6.82
C PHE A 180 4.98 -0.38 -7.76
N VAL A 181 4.50 0.18 -8.86
CA VAL A 181 5.38 0.79 -9.88
C VAL A 181 6.28 1.86 -9.27
N GLY A 182 7.60 1.65 -9.37
CA GLY A 182 8.61 2.56 -8.82
C GLY A 182 8.58 2.69 -7.30
N ALA A 183 7.96 1.75 -6.58
CA ALA A 183 7.96 1.74 -5.11
C ALA A 183 9.30 1.25 -4.57
N ASP A 184 9.67 1.73 -3.39
CA ASP A 184 10.82 1.26 -2.62
C ASP A 184 10.35 0.20 -1.61
N LEU A 185 10.66 -1.07 -1.89
CA LEU A 185 10.42 -2.23 -1.02
C LEU A 185 11.77 -2.85 -0.56
N SER A 186 12.84 -2.06 -0.53
CA SER A 186 14.13 -2.55 -0.07
C SER A 186 14.02 -3.12 1.36
N GLU A 187 14.65 -4.28 1.59
CA GLU A 187 14.62 -4.99 2.88
C GLU A 187 13.20 -5.39 3.37
N ALA A 188 12.15 -5.23 2.57
CA ALA A 188 10.79 -5.59 2.95
C ALA A 188 10.61 -7.11 3.07
N ASP A 189 9.71 -7.55 3.95
CA ASP A 189 9.37 -8.97 4.13
C ASP A 189 8.04 -9.29 3.42
N LEU A 190 8.13 -9.90 2.25
CA LEU A 190 7.00 -10.39 1.44
C LEU A 190 6.85 -11.91 1.51
N THR A 191 7.42 -12.55 2.54
CA THR A 191 7.38 -14.02 2.70
C THR A 191 5.93 -14.53 2.63
N GLY A 192 5.67 -15.47 1.72
CA GLY A 192 4.36 -16.09 1.53
C GLY A 192 3.27 -15.17 0.96
N ALA A 193 3.60 -13.94 0.56
CA ALA A 193 2.63 -13.00 0.00
C ALA A 193 2.05 -13.51 -1.34
N ASN A 194 0.75 -13.30 -1.54
CA ASN A 194 0.12 -13.48 -2.84
C ASN A 194 0.22 -12.18 -3.64
N LEU A 195 1.07 -12.19 -4.66
CA LEU A 195 1.38 -11.05 -5.56
C LEU A 195 1.00 -11.39 -7.01
N TYR A 196 0.06 -12.31 -7.20
CA TYR A 196 -0.39 -12.78 -8.50
C TYR A 196 -0.85 -11.61 -9.38
N LYS A 197 -0.26 -11.46 -10.56
CA LYS A 197 -0.51 -10.36 -11.50
C LYS A 197 -0.20 -8.95 -10.97
N ALA A 198 0.43 -8.78 -9.82
CA ALA A 198 0.84 -7.46 -9.32
C ALA A 198 1.86 -6.80 -10.26
N ASP A 199 1.93 -5.47 -10.23
CA ASP A 199 2.84 -4.69 -11.06
C ASP A 199 3.94 -4.07 -10.19
N PHE A 200 5.16 -4.59 -10.33
CA PHE A 200 6.37 -4.13 -9.66
C PHE A 200 7.34 -3.45 -10.64
N SER A 201 6.86 -3.02 -11.80
CA SER A 201 7.74 -2.37 -12.78
C SER A 201 8.53 -1.23 -12.15
N HIS A 202 9.88 -1.24 -12.33
CA HIS A 202 10.81 -0.27 -11.77
C HIS A 202 10.86 -0.22 -10.23
N ALA A 203 10.30 -1.20 -9.51
CA ALA A 203 10.37 -1.24 -8.06
C ALA A 203 11.76 -1.67 -7.57
N ASP A 204 12.12 -1.18 -6.38
CA ASP A 204 13.32 -1.57 -5.65
C ASP A 204 12.96 -2.67 -4.63
N LEU A 205 13.43 -3.89 -4.88
CA LEU A 205 13.26 -5.06 -3.99
C LEU A 205 14.62 -5.58 -3.47
N ARG A 206 15.63 -4.69 -3.41
CA ARG A 206 16.96 -5.07 -2.92
C ARG A 206 16.91 -5.55 -1.49
N GLY A 207 17.50 -6.73 -1.25
CA GLY A 207 17.51 -7.36 0.07
C GLY A 207 16.14 -7.83 0.58
N ALA A 208 15.08 -7.71 -0.22
CA ALA A 208 13.74 -8.11 0.19
C ALA A 208 13.62 -9.64 0.37
N LYS A 209 12.74 -10.07 1.27
CA LYS A 209 12.44 -11.49 1.53
C LYS A 209 11.16 -11.87 0.79
N LEU A 210 11.29 -12.75 -0.21
CA LEU A 210 10.16 -13.23 -1.03
C LEU A 210 9.98 -14.76 -0.91
N ALA A 211 10.55 -15.40 0.10
CA ALA A 211 10.47 -16.83 0.24
C ALA A 211 9.02 -17.33 0.16
N GLY A 212 8.73 -18.22 -0.81
CA GLY A 212 7.41 -18.77 -1.04
C GLY A 212 6.35 -17.79 -1.58
N ALA A 213 6.69 -16.56 -1.91
CA ALA A 213 5.77 -15.59 -2.50
C ALA A 213 5.26 -16.03 -3.88
N ASN A 214 4.07 -15.58 -4.26
CA ASN A 214 3.47 -15.85 -5.57
C ASN A 214 3.53 -14.63 -6.48
N LEU A 215 4.46 -14.57 -7.41
CA LEU A 215 4.63 -13.57 -8.46
C LEU A 215 4.20 -14.07 -9.85
N GLU A 216 3.42 -15.15 -9.93
CA GLU A 216 2.94 -15.65 -11.22
C GLU A 216 2.18 -14.56 -12.00
N ASN A 217 2.48 -14.43 -13.29
CA ASN A 217 1.92 -13.41 -14.18
C ASN A 217 2.19 -11.95 -13.77
N ALA A 218 3.05 -11.68 -12.79
CA ALA A 218 3.41 -10.33 -12.37
C ALA A 218 4.21 -9.59 -13.46
N ASP A 219 4.11 -8.26 -13.46
CA ASP A 219 5.01 -7.40 -14.23
C ASP A 219 6.19 -6.99 -13.33
N LEU A 220 7.38 -7.49 -13.67
CA LEU A 220 8.65 -7.28 -12.95
C LEU A 220 9.66 -6.53 -13.82
N ILE A 221 9.15 -5.66 -14.73
CA ILE A 221 9.97 -4.93 -15.69
C ILE A 221 10.94 -4.01 -14.95
N GLN A 222 12.25 -4.19 -15.20
CA GLN A 222 13.31 -3.39 -14.57
C GLN A 222 13.27 -3.36 -13.03
N THR A 223 12.67 -4.39 -12.41
CA THR A 223 12.66 -4.57 -10.95
C THR A 223 14.05 -4.97 -10.46
N ASP A 224 14.49 -4.40 -9.35
CA ASP A 224 15.78 -4.71 -8.74
C ASP A 224 15.62 -5.71 -7.58
N PHE A 225 16.03 -6.96 -7.78
CA PHE A 225 16.06 -8.02 -6.76
C PHE A 225 17.49 -8.27 -6.23
N THR A 226 18.41 -7.32 -6.38
CA THR A 226 19.78 -7.50 -5.91
C THR A 226 19.81 -7.87 -4.43
N GLY A 227 20.43 -9.02 -4.11
CA GLY A 227 20.53 -9.53 -2.74
C GLY A 227 19.23 -10.06 -2.12
N ALA A 228 18.12 -10.12 -2.85
CA ALA A 228 16.85 -10.63 -2.33
C ALA A 228 16.87 -12.15 -2.06
N ASP A 229 16.01 -12.61 -1.14
CA ASP A 229 15.73 -14.06 -0.95
C ASP A 229 14.50 -14.48 -1.77
N LEU A 230 14.74 -15.25 -2.81
CA LEU A 230 13.74 -15.74 -3.76
C LEU A 230 13.44 -17.24 -3.59
N THR A 231 13.80 -17.81 -2.44
CA THR A 231 13.66 -19.26 -2.18
C THR A 231 12.20 -19.71 -2.35
N GLY A 232 11.95 -20.58 -3.33
CA GLY A 232 10.63 -21.13 -3.60
C GLY A 232 9.58 -20.15 -4.12
N THR A 233 9.99 -18.93 -4.49
CA THR A 233 9.13 -17.94 -5.14
C THR A 233 8.58 -18.49 -6.46
N ARG A 234 7.29 -18.29 -6.73
CA ARG A 234 6.65 -18.68 -7.99
C ARG A 234 6.62 -17.50 -8.95
N VAL A 235 7.10 -17.70 -10.18
CA VAL A 235 7.24 -16.63 -11.19
C VAL A 235 6.77 -17.05 -12.58
N ALA A 236 6.03 -18.15 -12.70
CA ALA A 236 5.53 -18.60 -14.00
C ALA A 236 4.81 -17.47 -14.75
N ASN A 237 5.13 -17.28 -16.03
CA ASN A 237 4.61 -16.24 -16.91
C ASN A 237 4.85 -14.78 -16.43
N ALA A 238 5.63 -14.55 -15.39
CA ALA A 238 6.01 -13.18 -15.01
C ALA A 238 6.87 -12.53 -16.12
N ASN A 239 6.72 -11.21 -16.27
CA ASN A 239 7.55 -10.44 -17.21
C ASN A 239 8.77 -9.88 -16.48
N ILE A 240 9.96 -10.43 -16.77
CA ILE A 240 11.22 -10.04 -16.11
C ILE A 240 12.13 -9.22 -17.02
N ASP A 241 11.56 -8.46 -17.99
CA ASP A 241 12.33 -7.60 -18.90
C ASP A 241 13.21 -6.61 -18.12
N GLY A 242 14.54 -6.74 -18.25
CA GLY A 242 15.50 -5.89 -17.58
C GLY A 242 15.57 -6.04 -16.05
N ALA A 243 14.91 -7.05 -15.45
CA ALA A 243 15.00 -7.32 -14.01
C ALA A 243 16.42 -7.74 -13.61
N ARG A 244 16.86 -7.38 -12.40
CA ARG A 244 18.19 -7.67 -11.86
C ARG A 244 18.10 -8.63 -10.68
N PHE A 245 18.86 -9.74 -10.76
CA PHE A 245 18.92 -10.79 -9.73
C PHE A 245 20.32 -10.97 -9.14
N SER A 246 21.20 -9.98 -9.27
CA SER A 246 22.59 -10.07 -8.81
C SER A 246 22.65 -10.28 -7.29
N GLY A 247 23.41 -11.29 -6.85
CA GLY A 247 23.52 -11.65 -5.42
C GLY A 247 22.23 -12.16 -4.78
N ALA A 248 21.15 -12.36 -5.55
CA ALA A 248 19.92 -12.91 -5.01
C ALA A 248 20.08 -14.39 -4.66
N SER A 249 19.60 -14.78 -3.48
CA SER A 249 19.57 -16.17 -3.04
C SER A 249 18.30 -16.89 -3.53
N GLY A 250 18.37 -18.22 -3.62
CA GLY A 250 17.22 -19.05 -3.96
C GLY A 250 16.77 -18.99 -5.42
N VAL A 251 17.49 -18.31 -6.33
CA VAL A 251 17.13 -18.19 -7.76
C VAL A 251 16.93 -19.55 -8.41
N ALA A 252 17.80 -20.52 -8.13
CA ALA A 252 17.68 -21.88 -8.65
C ALA A 252 16.48 -22.66 -8.07
N ALA A 253 15.93 -22.21 -6.94
CA ALA A 253 14.76 -22.79 -6.28
C ALA A 253 13.44 -22.10 -6.67
N MET A 254 13.48 -21.06 -7.50
CA MET A 254 12.29 -20.41 -8.04
C MET A 254 11.48 -21.40 -8.89
N LYS A 255 10.17 -21.30 -8.81
CA LYS A 255 9.27 -22.17 -9.59
C LYS A 255 8.75 -21.41 -10.81
N GLY A 256 8.87 -22.03 -11.99
CA GLY A 256 8.41 -21.44 -13.25
C GLY A 256 9.35 -20.37 -13.83
N LEU A 257 10.64 -20.35 -13.43
CA LEU A 257 11.62 -19.40 -13.97
C LEU A 257 11.82 -19.56 -15.48
N ASP A 258 11.75 -20.79 -16.00
CA ASP A 258 11.89 -21.07 -17.43
C ASP A 258 10.64 -20.65 -18.24
N GLU A 259 9.51 -20.41 -17.57
CA GLU A 259 8.25 -19.97 -18.17
C GLU A 259 8.12 -18.43 -18.17
N THR A 260 9.09 -17.70 -17.60
CA THR A 260 9.06 -16.23 -17.54
C THR A 260 9.25 -15.63 -18.94
N ARG A 261 8.65 -14.46 -19.14
CA ARG A 261 8.78 -13.67 -20.37
C ARG A 261 10.04 -12.79 -20.29
N ASN A 262 10.73 -12.59 -21.43
CA ASN A 262 11.90 -11.72 -21.57
C ASN A 262 13.08 -12.09 -20.64
N ARG A 263 13.25 -13.37 -20.34
CA ARG A 263 14.33 -13.86 -19.48
C ARG A 263 15.73 -13.53 -20.00
N ASP A 264 15.88 -13.49 -21.32
CA ASP A 264 17.12 -13.15 -22.04
C ASP A 264 17.59 -11.71 -21.79
N LYS A 265 16.70 -10.83 -21.32
CA LYS A 265 16.99 -9.45 -20.98
C LYS A 265 17.23 -9.21 -19.48
N ALA A 266 16.93 -10.20 -18.64
CA ALA A 266 17.20 -10.15 -17.20
C ALA A 266 18.68 -10.40 -16.90
N THR A 267 19.17 -9.81 -15.82
CA THR A 267 20.55 -10.00 -15.35
C THR A 267 20.59 -10.97 -14.17
N PHE A 268 21.36 -12.04 -14.32
CA PHE A 268 21.66 -13.03 -13.28
C PHE A 268 23.17 -13.05 -13.01
N ASP A 269 23.59 -13.57 -11.85
CA ASP A 269 25.00 -13.80 -11.60
C ASP A 269 25.57 -14.79 -12.64
N ALA A 270 26.83 -14.57 -13.01
CA ALA A 270 27.55 -15.53 -13.84
C ALA A 270 27.66 -16.86 -13.06
N LYS A 271 27.36 -17.98 -13.74
CA LYS A 271 27.52 -19.34 -13.19
C LYS A 271 28.99 -19.68 -12.98
#